data_e58480de461246e2d737ca2581d694f5
#
_entry.id   e58480de461246e2d737ca2581d694f5
#
_cell.length_a   1.000
_cell.length_b   1.000
_cell.length_c   1.000
_cell.angle_alpha   90.00
_cell.angle_beta   90.00
_cell.angle_gamma   90.00
#
_symmetry.space_group_name_H-M   'P 1'
#
loop_
_entity.id
_entity.type
_entity.pdbx_description
1 polymer ?
#
loop_
_entity_poly.entity_id
_entity_poly.type
_entity_poly.pdbx_seq_one_letter_code
_entity_poly.pdbx_strand_id
1 'polypeptide(L)'
;INVSTKDGDYIDERFNNVSRVVADPNNSDVVVISTYGGGQGYIFKSSDGGSNWTQVRKSENRIQQIVSAPSDFNILYAAVRGYGILKSSDAGTTWTNPGNLGLSGDLAYDNADGIYGESGGNFARLEITVSHQNPNIVFAAIVDNSVGSVLKISYDGGQTFDLFNNEDGTA
;
A
#
# COMPACT_ATOMS: atom_id res chain seq x y z
N ILE A 1 10.50 -17.80 -6.24
CA ILE A 1 10.55 -17.43 -7.67
C ILE A 1 11.83 -16.63 -7.87
N ASN A 2 12.68 -17.06 -8.76
CA ASN A 2 13.82 -16.27 -9.21
C ASN A 2 13.30 -15.23 -10.22
N VAL A 3 13.49 -13.96 -9.94
CA VAL A 3 13.00 -12.86 -10.78
C VAL A 3 14.08 -12.29 -11.70
N SER A 4 15.31 -12.81 -11.62
CA SER A 4 16.40 -12.41 -12.52
C SER A 4 16.44 -13.35 -13.70
N THR A 5 15.85 -12.97 -14.81
CA THR A 5 16.12 -13.64 -16.07
C THR A 5 17.20 -12.91 -16.83
N LYS A 6 18.37 -13.50 -16.88
CA LYS A 6 19.38 -13.23 -17.88
C LYS A 6 19.25 -14.37 -18.91
N ASP A 7 19.18 -14.00 -20.19
CA ASP A 7 19.21 -14.95 -21.31
C ASP A 7 17.91 -15.67 -21.70
N GLY A 8 16.82 -14.88 -21.95
CA GLY A 8 15.70 -15.36 -22.75
C GLY A 8 14.69 -16.26 -22.04
N ASP A 9 14.80 -16.43 -20.75
CA ASP A 9 13.81 -17.13 -19.95
C ASP A 9 12.55 -16.29 -19.73
N TYR A 10 11.44 -16.96 -19.55
CA TYR A 10 10.12 -16.36 -19.37
C TYR A 10 10.12 -15.40 -18.16
N ILE A 11 9.91 -14.11 -18.42
CA ILE A 11 9.69 -13.13 -17.37
C ILE A 11 8.29 -13.35 -16.81
N ASP A 12 8.20 -13.63 -15.53
CA ASP A 12 6.91 -13.69 -14.84
C ASP A 12 6.22 -12.33 -14.95
N GLU A 13 5.07 -12.27 -15.62
CA GLU A 13 4.32 -11.04 -15.88
C GLU A 13 4.02 -10.25 -14.61
N ARG A 14 3.97 -10.92 -13.46
CA ARG A 14 3.77 -10.26 -12.17
C ARG A 14 4.89 -9.29 -11.80
N PHE A 15 6.06 -9.39 -12.43
CA PHE A 15 7.22 -8.52 -12.23
C PHE A 15 7.45 -7.50 -13.34
N ASN A 16 6.52 -7.34 -14.29
CA ASN A 16 6.70 -6.42 -15.41
C ASN A 16 6.97 -4.97 -14.97
N ASN A 17 6.39 -4.56 -13.85
CA ASN A 17 6.61 -3.22 -13.31
C ASN A 17 6.77 -3.30 -11.79
N VAL A 18 7.93 -2.94 -11.27
CA VAL A 18 8.15 -2.74 -9.85
C VAL A 18 7.73 -1.31 -9.49
N SER A 19 6.77 -1.16 -8.59
CA SER A 19 6.27 0.14 -8.16
C SER A 19 7.08 0.69 -6.98
N ARG A 20 7.42 -0.16 -6.01
CA ARG A 20 8.19 0.19 -4.81
C ARG A 20 9.04 -0.96 -4.31
N VAL A 21 10.10 -0.59 -3.63
CA VAL A 21 11.00 -1.48 -2.90
C VAL A 21 11.21 -0.89 -1.52
N VAL A 22 11.05 -1.69 -0.47
CA VAL A 22 11.41 -1.35 0.90
C VAL A 22 12.24 -2.48 1.48
N ALA A 23 13.31 -2.13 2.19
CA ALA A 23 14.20 -3.09 2.84
C ALA A 23 14.24 -2.82 4.35
N ASP A 24 14.36 -3.88 5.13
CA ASP A 24 14.50 -3.76 6.57
C ASP A 24 15.87 -3.12 6.91
N PRO A 25 15.88 -1.96 7.59
CA PRO A 25 17.13 -1.28 7.92
C PRO A 25 18.02 -2.08 8.90
N ASN A 26 17.45 -3.06 9.60
CA ASN A 26 18.15 -3.88 10.59
C ASN A 26 18.45 -5.31 10.10
N ASN A 27 17.85 -5.71 8.96
CA ASN A 27 18.04 -7.04 8.38
C ASN A 27 18.04 -6.98 6.84
N SER A 28 19.21 -6.94 6.24
CA SER A 28 19.39 -6.84 4.78
C SER A 28 18.77 -8.01 3.99
N ASP A 29 18.46 -9.13 4.63
CA ASP A 29 17.83 -10.26 3.98
C ASP A 29 16.34 -10.06 3.73
N VAL A 30 15.71 -9.13 4.49
CA VAL A 30 14.29 -8.87 4.37
C VAL A 30 14.01 -7.69 3.43
N VAL A 31 13.37 -7.99 2.31
CA VAL A 31 12.97 -7.01 1.30
C VAL A 31 11.53 -7.27 0.89
N VAL A 32 10.74 -6.19 0.77
CA VAL A 32 9.36 -6.24 0.30
C VAL A 32 9.23 -5.35 -0.93
N ILE A 33 8.59 -5.86 -1.98
CA ILE A 33 8.35 -5.10 -3.20
C ILE A 33 6.88 -5.13 -3.57
N SER A 34 6.40 -4.05 -4.18
CA SER A 34 5.14 -4.06 -4.91
C SER A 34 5.38 -4.04 -6.41
N THR A 35 4.58 -4.83 -7.12
CA THR A 35 4.67 -4.95 -8.57
C THR A 35 3.31 -4.82 -9.21
N TYR A 36 3.31 -4.65 -10.53
CA TYR A 36 2.10 -4.59 -11.35
C TYR A 36 2.34 -5.33 -12.66
N GLY A 37 1.46 -6.27 -12.96
CA GLY A 37 1.52 -7.05 -14.21
C GLY A 37 0.18 -7.74 -14.49
N GLY A 38 -0.14 -7.98 -15.74
CA GLY A 38 -1.38 -8.64 -16.12
C GLY A 38 -2.67 -7.93 -15.65
N GLY A 39 -2.62 -6.60 -15.43
CA GLY A 39 -3.75 -5.82 -14.91
C GLY A 39 -3.88 -5.83 -13.38
N GLN A 40 -3.03 -6.54 -12.65
CA GLN A 40 -3.13 -6.79 -11.22
C GLN A 40 -1.91 -6.31 -10.46
N GLY A 41 -2.09 -5.97 -9.18
CA GLY A 41 -1.01 -5.62 -8.26
C GLY A 41 -0.60 -6.81 -7.40
N TYR A 42 0.69 -6.87 -7.07
CA TYR A 42 1.22 -7.91 -6.21
C TYR A 42 2.16 -7.33 -5.16
N ILE A 43 2.26 -8.02 -4.02
CA ILE A 43 3.34 -7.81 -3.06
C ILE A 43 4.12 -9.10 -2.95
N PHE A 44 5.43 -8.97 -3.07
CA PHE A 44 6.37 -10.06 -2.83
C PHE A 44 7.31 -9.72 -1.68
N LYS A 45 7.68 -10.74 -0.92
CA LYS A 45 8.66 -10.65 0.14
C LYS A 45 9.82 -11.59 -0.15
N SER A 46 11.02 -11.10 0.06
CA SER A 46 12.24 -11.90 0.19
C SER A 46 12.67 -11.96 1.66
N SER A 47 13.30 -13.05 2.06
CA SER A 47 13.95 -13.26 3.36
C SER A 47 15.39 -13.75 3.18
N ASP A 48 15.98 -13.55 1.99
CA ASP A 48 17.32 -14.00 1.61
C ASP A 48 18.02 -13.00 0.68
N GLY A 49 17.83 -11.71 0.96
CA GLY A 49 18.49 -10.62 0.23
C GLY A 49 18.08 -10.50 -1.23
N GLY A 50 16.86 -10.95 -1.57
CA GLY A 50 16.32 -10.85 -2.93
C GLY A 50 16.62 -12.06 -3.82
N SER A 51 17.26 -13.11 -3.28
CA SER A 51 17.56 -14.32 -4.05
C SER A 51 16.30 -15.11 -4.39
N ASN A 52 15.35 -15.15 -3.47
CA ASN A 52 14.05 -15.76 -3.68
C ASN A 52 12.91 -14.86 -3.23
N TRP A 53 11.77 -14.97 -3.92
CA TRP A 53 10.59 -14.13 -3.65
C TRP A 53 9.35 -14.99 -3.44
N THR A 54 8.60 -14.66 -2.40
CA THR A 54 7.30 -15.26 -2.11
C THR A 54 6.21 -14.22 -2.33
N GLN A 55 5.18 -14.55 -3.13
CA GLN A 55 4.00 -13.72 -3.24
C GLN A 55 3.23 -13.77 -1.93
N VAL A 56 3.07 -12.63 -1.27
CA VAL A 56 2.37 -12.49 0.01
C VAL A 56 1.00 -11.83 -0.15
N ARG A 57 0.78 -11.10 -1.23
CA ARG A 57 -0.51 -10.47 -1.55
C ARG A 57 -0.73 -10.37 -3.05
N LYS A 58 -2.00 -10.52 -3.48
CA LYS A 58 -2.52 -10.16 -4.79
C LYS A 58 -3.64 -9.15 -4.60
N SER A 59 -3.76 -8.22 -5.54
CA SER A 59 -4.83 -7.22 -5.61
C SER A 59 -5.31 -7.10 -7.05
N GLU A 60 -6.60 -6.93 -7.24
CA GLU A 60 -7.17 -6.65 -8.57
C GLU A 60 -6.78 -5.25 -9.10
N ASN A 61 -6.24 -4.40 -8.24
CA ASN A 61 -5.80 -3.07 -8.58
C ASN A 61 -4.30 -2.89 -8.31
N ARG A 62 -3.71 -1.91 -9.01
CA ARG A 62 -2.28 -1.58 -8.87
C ARG A 62 -1.95 -1.17 -7.43
N ILE A 63 -0.92 -1.77 -6.85
CA ILE A 63 -0.29 -1.32 -5.62
C ILE A 63 0.72 -0.25 -5.98
N GLN A 64 0.41 1.00 -5.60
CA GLN A 64 1.14 2.19 -6.05
C GLN A 64 2.34 2.50 -5.16
N GLN A 65 2.22 2.19 -3.86
CA GLN A 65 3.25 2.51 -2.89
C GLN A 65 3.30 1.46 -1.78
N ILE A 66 4.48 1.24 -1.22
CA ILE A 66 4.69 0.61 0.08
C ILE A 66 5.59 1.52 0.90
N VAL A 67 5.27 1.72 2.17
CA VAL A 67 6.10 2.42 3.14
C VAL A 67 6.20 1.61 4.42
N SER A 68 7.34 1.66 5.09
CA SER A 68 7.52 1.13 6.45
C SER A 68 7.34 2.24 7.48
N ALA A 69 6.86 1.88 8.67
CA ALA A 69 6.99 2.77 9.81
C ALA A 69 8.48 2.96 10.14
N PRO A 70 8.96 4.20 10.30
CA PRO A 70 10.40 4.46 10.43
C PRO A 70 11.05 3.83 11.66
N SER A 71 10.27 3.62 12.73
CA SER A 71 10.74 3.06 14.01
C SER A 71 10.55 1.54 14.14
N ASP A 72 9.74 0.94 13.25
CA ASP A 72 9.42 -0.49 13.33
C ASP A 72 9.09 -1.06 11.94
N PHE A 73 10.03 -1.78 11.35
CA PHE A 73 9.83 -2.40 10.04
C PHE A 73 8.77 -3.52 10.03
N ASN A 74 8.32 -4.01 11.19
CA ASN A 74 7.18 -4.93 11.20
C ASN A 74 5.90 -4.23 10.70
N ILE A 75 5.80 -2.92 10.87
CA ILE A 75 4.65 -2.15 10.44
C ILE A 75 4.90 -1.58 9.03
N LEU A 76 4.13 -2.07 8.07
CA LEU A 76 4.15 -1.61 6.68
C LEU A 76 2.75 -1.21 6.24
N TYR A 77 2.69 -0.24 5.35
CA TYR A 77 1.45 0.18 4.69
C TYR A 77 1.62 0.10 3.18
N ALA A 78 0.57 -0.31 2.48
CA ALA A 78 0.54 -0.31 1.01
C ALA A 78 -0.68 0.45 0.50
N ALA A 79 -0.44 1.38 -0.43
CA ALA A 79 -1.47 2.14 -1.12
C ALA A 79 -1.92 1.39 -2.38
N VAL A 80 -3.20 1.06 -2.44
CA VAL A 80 -3.80 0.33 -3.55
C VAL A 80 -4.77 1.24 -4.29
N ARG A 81 -4.52 1.46 -5.58
CA ARG A 81 -5.35 2.32 -6.43
C ARG A 81 -6.80 1.87 -6.40
N GLY A 82 -7.72 2.81 -6.17
CA GLY A 82 -9.15 2.52 -6.15
C GLY A 82 -9.60 1.56 -5.05
N TYR A 83 -8.69 1.17 -4.15
CA TYR A 83 -9.00 0.21 -3.08
C TYR A 83 -8.84 0.84 -1.68
N GLY A 84 -7.74 1.50 -1.42
CA GLY A 84 -7.41 2.05 -0.12
C GLY A 84 -6.04 1.61 0.39
N ILE A 85 -5.94 1.42 1.70
CA ILE A 85 -4.70 1.09 2.38
C ILE A 85 -4.74 -0.35 2.87
N LEU A 86 -3.64 -1.07 2.68
CA LEU A 86 -3.35 -2.32 3.35
C LEU A 86 -2.31 -2.08 4.44
N LYS A 87 -2.38 -2.83 5.53
CA LYS A 87 -1.40 -2.83 6.63
C LYS A 87 -0.85 -4.22 6.86
N SER A 88 0.45 -4.28 7.09
CA SER A 88 1.14 -5.43 7.66
C SER A 88 1.64 -5.07 9.06
N SER A 89 1.68 -6.05 9.95
CA SER A 89 2.28 -5.96 11.30
C SER A 89 3.33 -7.06 11.53
N ASP A 90 3.81 -7.69 10.46
CA ASP A 90 4.72 -8.83 10.48
C ASP A 90 5.79 -8.75 9.37
N ALA A 91 6.31 -7.54 9.18
CA ALA A 91 7.33 -7.25 8.16
C ALA A 91 6.91 -7.70 6.75
N GLY A 92 5.66 -7.47 6.40
CA GLY A 92 5.12 -7.73 5.08
C GLY A 92 4.76 -9.18 4.78
N THR A 93 4.68 -10.06 5.79
CA THR A 93 4.30 -11.47 5.59
C THR A 93 2.80 -11.60 5.33
N THR A 94 1.98 -10.91 6.12
CA THR A 94 0.52 -10.83 5.92
C THR A 94 0.05 -9.39 5.79
N TRP A 95 -1.06 -9.22 5.06
CA TRP A 95 -1.62 -7.91 4.76
C TRP A 95 -3.13 -7.90 4.96
N THR A 96 -3.60 -6.93 5.73
CA THR A 96 -5.02 -6.73 6.03
C THR A 96 -5.42 -5.30 5.71
N ASN A 97 -6.72 -5.05 5.54
CA ASN A 97 -7.24 -3.69 5.53
C ASN A 97 -7.36 -3.23 6.99
N PRO A 98 -6.66 -2.18 7.41
CA PRO A 98 -6.68 -1.71 8.79
C PRO A 98 -7.99 -0.99 9.17
N GLY A 99 -8.71 -0.44 8.20
CA GLY A 99 -9.91 0.33 8.46
C GLY A 99 -10.39 1.15 7.26
N ASN A 100 -11.35 2.01 7.51
CA ASN A 100 -11.97 2.86 6.51
C ASN A 100 -11.20 4.18 6.39
N LEU A 101 -10.90 4.62 5.15
CA LEU A 101 -10.34 5.93 4.87
C LEU A 101 -11.31 7.09 5.20
N GLY A 102 -12.51 6.80 5.70
CA GLY A 102 -13.53 7.81 5.99
C GLY A 102 -13.97 8.59 4.76
N LEU A 103 -13.93 7.94 3.60
CA LEU A 103 -14.44 8.51 2.35
C LEU A 103 -15.93 8.27 2.28
N SER A 104 -16.68 9.26 1.82
CA SER A 104 -18.15 9.21 1.69
C SER A 104 -18.57 9.45 0.24
N GLY A 105 -19.78 9.02 -0.10
CA GLY A 105 -20.29 9.14 -1.48
C GLY A 105 -19.56 8.19 -2.44
N ASP A 106 -19.25 8.66 -3.63
CA ASP A 106 -18.56 7.88 -4.67
C ASP A 106 -17.12 7.47 -4.29
N LEU A 107 -16.58 8.05 -3.24
CA LEU A 107 -15.29 7.71 -2.66
C LEU A 107 -15.42 6.69 -1.51
N ALA A 108 -16.64 6.46 -1.02
CA ALA A 108 -16.90 5.47 0.01
C ALA A 108 -16.91 4.08 -0.63
N TYR A 109 -16.01 3.28 -0.21
CA TYR A 109 -15.96 1.90 -0.63
C TYR A 109 -16.23 1.02 0.58
N ASP A 110 -17.46 0.56 0.65
CA ASP A 110 -17.92 -0.30 1.73
C ASP A 110 -18.30 -1.66 1.19
N ASN A 111 -17.46 -2.66 1.44
CA ASN A 111 -17.97 -3.99 1.61
C ASN A 111 -17.36 -4.60 2.88
N ALA A 112 -18.20 -5.31 3.62
CA ALA A 112 -17.91 -5.90 4.91
C ALA A 112 -16.70 -6.87 4.92
N ASP A 113 -16.19 -7.23 3.76
CA ASP A 113 -15.08 -8.17 3.60
C ASP A 113 -13.70 -7.48 3.46
N GLY A 114 -13.65 -6.14 3.55
CA GLY A 114 -12.41 -5.40 3.29
C GLY A 114 -11.92 -5.54 1.85
N ILE A 115 -12.70 -6.15 0.99
CA ILE A 115 -12.51 -6.23 -0.44
C ILE A 115 -13.38 -5.13 -1.04
N TYR A 116 -12.75 -4.03 -1.37
CA TYR A 116 -13.45 -2.98 -2.10
C TYR A 116 -13.80 -3.52 -3.47
N GLY A 117 -15.08 -3.49 -3.80
CA GLY A 117 -15.64 -4.17 -4.95
C GLY A 117 -15.02 -3.82 -6.29
N GLU A 118 -15.34 -4.59 -7.28
CA GLU A 118 -14.73 -4.64 -8.60
C GLU A 118 -14.79 -3.35 -9.45
N SER A 119 -15.61 -2.38 -9.05
CA SER A 119 -15.66 -1.07 -9.67
C SER A 119 -14.88 -0.06 -8.83
N GLY A 120 -13.57 -0.14 -8.89
CA GLY A 120 -12.62 0.66 -8.12
C GLY A 120 -13.07 2.10 -7.88
N GLY A 121 -12.87 2.59 -6.65
CA GLY A 121 -13.08 3.98 -6.31
C GLY A 121 -12.44 4.88 -7.37
N ASN A 122 -13.03 6.03 -7.60
CA ASN A 122 -12.65 6.92 -8.70
C ASN A 122 -11.28 7.60 -8.49
N PHE A 123 -10.55 7.23 -7.41
CA PHE A 123 -9.26 7.85 -7.15
C PHE A 123 -8.13 7.23 -7.98
N ALA A 124 -7.45 8.11 -8.70
CA ALA A 124 -6.37 7.74 -9.60
C ALA A 124 -5.08 7.43 -8.86
N ARG A 125 -4.85 8.08 -7.69
CA ARG A 125 -3.63 7.96 -6.92
C ARG A 125 -3.90 8.03 -5.42
N LEU A 126 -3.16 7.21 -4.68
CA LEU A 126 -3.10 7.23 -3.23
C LEU A 126 -1.62 7.19 -2.83
N GLU A 127 -1.19 8.18 -2.08
CA GLU A 127 0.14 8.26 -1.46
C GLU A 127 -0.02 8.24 0.05
N ILE A 128 0.87 7.53 0.72
CA ILE A 128 0.86 7.42 2.17
C ILE A 128 2.24 7.72 2.74
N THR A 129 2.27 8.28 3.94
CA THR A 129 3.48 8.39 4.73
C THR A 129 3.18 8.20 6.21
N VAL A 130 4.18 7.77 6.96
CA VAL A 130 4.09 7.49 8.39
C VAL A 130 4.97 8.46 9.13
N SER A 131 4.48 9.02 10.24
CA SER A 131 5.28 9.90 11.08
C SER A 131 6.50 9.17 11.63
N HIS A 132 7.66 9.82 11.55
CA HIS A 132 8.90 9.28 12.10
C HIS A 132 8.87 9.18 13.63
N GLN A 133 8.18 10.09 14.30
CA GLN A 133 8.14 10.15 15.76
C GLN A 133 7.06 9.27 16.36
N ASN A 134 5.97 9.03 15.62
CA ASN A 134 4.84 8.25 16.10
C ASN A 134 4.25 7.39 14.96
N PRO A 135 4.46 6.06 14.96
CA PRO A 135 3.99 5.18 13.89
C PRO A 135 2.46 5.05 13.81
N ASN A 136 1.73 5.55 14.81
CA ASN A 136 0.27 5.61 14.75
C ASN A 136 -0.25 6.80 13.92
N ILE A 137 0.62 7.78 13.62
CA ILE A 137 0.23 8.90 12.75
C ILE A 137 0.57 8.55 11.31
N VAL A 138 -0.48 8.40 10.51
CA VAL A 138 -0.41 8.07 9.09
C VAL A 138 -1.12 9.14 8.28
N PHE A 139 -0.46 9.67 7.27
CA PHE A 139 -1.06 10.59 6.31
C PHE A 139 -1.38 9.87 5.02
N ALA A 140 -2.52 10.20 4.43
CA ALA A 140 -2.95 9.69 3.14
C ALA A 140 -3.37 10.85 2.23
N ALA A 141 -2.67 11.01 1.12
CA ALA A 141 -3.03 11.96 0.07
C ALA A 141 -3.73 11.20 -1.06
N ILE A 142 -4.96 11.57 -1.34
CA ILE A 142 -5.83 10.91 -2.31
C ILE A 142 -6.07 11.88 -3.45
N VAL A 143 -5.78 11.47 -4.68
CA VAL A 143 -6.11 12.22 -5.89
C VAL A 143 -7.30 11.57 -6.55
N ASP A 144 -8.43 12.24 -6.47
CA ASP A 144 -9.67 11.82 -7.11
C ASP A 144 -9.90 12.63 -8.40
N ASN A 145 -10.35 11.95 -9.44
CA ASN A 145 -10.57 12.58 -10.74
C ASN A 145 -11.81 13.48 -10.78
N SER A 146 -12.70 13.35 -9.80
CA SER A 146 -14.00 14.05 -9.77
C SER A 146 -14.00 15.25 -8.83
N VAL A 147 -13.33 15.11 -7.67
CA VAL A 147 -13.43 16.10 -6.57
C VAL A 147 -12.10 16.77 -6.23
N GLY A 148 -11.01 16.35 -6.89
CA GLY A 148 -9.68 16.90 -6.65
C GLY A 148 -8.89 16.12 -5.59
N SER A 149 -7.92 16.78 -4.96
CA SER A 149 -7.03 16.13 -4.00
C SER A 149 -7.52 16.31 -2.57
N VAL A 150 -7.45 15.25 -1.79
CA VAL A 150 -7.84 15.21 -0.38
C VAL A 150 -6.65 14.72 0.45
N LEU A 151 -6.33 15.42 1.53
CA LEU A 151 -5.37 14.96 2.53
C LEU A 151 -6.12 14.46 3.77
N LYS A 152 -5.76 13.27 4.22
CA LYS A 152 -6.34 12.66 5.41
C LYS A 152 -5.25 12.27 6.40
N ILE A 153 -5.60 12.25 7.67
CA ILE A 153 -4.71 11.86 8.76
C ILE A 153 -5.37 10.80 9.64
N SER A 154 -4.57 9.83 10.04
CA SER A 154 -4.91 8.85 11.08
C SER A 154 -4.03 9.09 12.29
N TYR A 155 -4.58 8.88 13.49
CA TYR A 155 -3.86 8.89 14.77
C TYR A 155 -3.83 7.52 15.45
N ASP A 156 -4.43 6.50 14.83
CA ASP A 156 -4.63 5.15 15.38
C ASP A 156 -3.98 4.04 14.53
N GLY A 157 -2.95 4.41 13.77
CA GLY A 157 -2.22 3.46 12.94
C GLY A 157 -3.01 3.00 11.72
N GLY A 158 -3.82 3.89 11.15
CA GLY A 158 -4.54 3.66 9.90
C GLY A 158 -5.90 2.99 10.05
N GLN A 159 -6.44 2.87 11.28
CA GLN A 159 -7.77 2.28 11.50
C GLN A 159 -8.88 3.28 11.12
N THR A 160 -8.71 4.55 11.47
CA THR A 160 -9.60 5.63 11.06
C THR A 160 -8.82 6.78 10.45
N PHE A 161 -9.45 7.51 9.55
CA PHE A 161 -8.86 8.67 8.88
C PHE A 161 -9.83 9.85 8.87
N ASP A 162 -9.37 10.99 9.37
CA ASP A 162 -10.07 12.26 9.34
C ASP A 162 -9.54 13.15 8.22
N LEU A 163 -10.33 14.13 7.78
CA LEU A 163 -9.83 15.19 6.90
C LEU A 163 -8.74 15.97 7.64
N PHE A 164 -7.63 16.16 6.97
CA PHE A 164 -6.61 17.08 7.46
C PHE A 164 -7.07 18.51 7.16
N ASN A 165 -7.69 19.13 8.13
CA ASN A 165 -8.17 20.50 8.06
C ASN A 165 -7.19 21.43 8.78
N ASN A 166 -7.09 22.66 8.32
CA ASN A 166 -6.48 23.73 9.10
C ASN A 166 -7.29 23.95 10.39
N GLU A 167 -6.68 24.52 11.43
CA GLU A 167 -7.33 24.76 12.74
C GLU A 167 -8.60 25.63 12.63
N ASP A 168 -8.78 26.32 11.50
CA ASP A 168 -9.96 27.14 11.19
C ASP A 168 -11.10 26.36 10.46
N GLY A 169 -10.92 25.05 10.23
CA GLY A 169 -11.91 24.21 9.56
C GLY A 169 -11.98 24.39 8.04
N THR A 170 -11.03 25.08 7.44
CA THR A 170 -10.89 25.19 5.98
C THR A 170 -9.96 24.10 5.45
N ALA A 171 -10.37 23.47 4.35
CA ALA A 171 -9.58 22.44 3.66
C ALA A 171 -8.53 23.09 2.74
#